data_675810599396fc077a59749657ae38d9
#
_entry.id   675810599396fc077a59749657ae38d9
#
_cell.length_a   1.000
_cell.length_b   1.000
_cell.length_c   1.000
_cell.angle_alpha   90.00
_cell.angle_beta   90.00
_cell.angle_gamma   90.00
#
_symmetry.space_group_name_H-M   'P 1'
#
loop_
_entity.id
_entity.type
_entity.pdbx_description
1 polymer ?
#
loop_
_entity_poly.entity_id
_entity_poly.type
_entity_poly.pdbx_seq_one_letter_code
_entity_poly.pdbx_strand_id
1 'polypeptide(L)'
;EIMPSLVGSEMCIRDRFKAVEHRIEYVATKNGVDYYNDSKGTNPEAAVKAIEAMVKPTILIGGGYDKGSEFDLYVKAFKDKVKLLVLIGQTSAKIADTCKKYGFDNIEYADSMEQVVDICAKNAVSGDAVLLSPACASWGMFDNYEQRGEKFKEYARNLKE
;
A
#
# COMPACT_ATOMS: atom_id res chain seq x y z
N GLU A 1 -27.65 8.54 7.10
CA GLU A 1 -27.36 8.52 6.66
C GLU A 1 -27.10 8.69 5.78
N ILE A 2 -27.01 8.83 5.40
CA ILE A 2 -26.43 8.91 4.63
C ILE A 2 -26.48 9.49 3.85
N MET A 3 -26.38 9.81 3.43
CA MET A 3 -26.28 10.21 2.71
C MET A 3 -26.16 10.23 1.75
N PRO A 4 -26.46 10.32 1.48
CA PRO A 4 -26.42 10.17 0.53
C PRO A 4 -25.90 10.38 -0.38
N SER A 5 -26.16 10.46 -0.84
CA SER A 5 -25.86 10.58 -1.92
C SER A 5 -24.78 10.69 -2.47
N LEU A 6 -24.67 10.81 -2.27
CA LEU A 6 -23.81 10.93 -2.59
C LEU A 6 -22.94 11.18 -2.68
N VAL A 7 -23.64 11.17 -2.32
CA VAL A 7 -22.50 11.79 -2.09
C VAL A 7 -21.28 11.16 -2.69
N GLY A 8 -21.39 10.75 -3.68
CA GLY A 8 -20.33 10.17 -4.39
C GLY A 8 -19.99 8.77 -3.93
N SER A 9 -19.76 7.90 -4.85
CA SER A 9 -19.30 6.55 -4.57
C SER A 9 -17.97 6.56 -3.84
N GLU A 10 -17.15 7.59 -4.04
CA GLU A 10 -15.86 7.70 -3.36
C GLU A 10 -16.02 7.85 -1.86
N MET A 11 -16.98 8.64 -1.43
CA MET A 11 -17.26 8.80 -0.01
C MET A 11 -17.72 7.48 0.62
N CYS A 12 -18.59 6.74 -0.07
CA CYS A 12 -19.06 5.45 0.40
C CYS A 12 -17.93 4.44 0.53
N ILE A 13 -16.98 4.46 -0.41
CA ILE A 13 -15.83 3.56 -0.37
C ILE A 13 -14.95 3.88 0.83
N ARG A 14 -14.69 5.15 1.09
CA ARG A 14 -13.90 5.56 2.23
C ARG A 14 -14.52 5.11 3.56
N ASP A 15 -15.83 5.28 3.70
CA ASP A 15 -16.54 4.89 4.91
C ASP A 15 -16.48 3.38 5.11
N ARG A 16 -16.63 2.63 4.04
CA ARG A 16 -16.56 1.17 4.10
C ARG A 16 -15.20 0.69 4.59
N PHE A 17 -14.12 1.30 4.07
CA PHE A 17 -12.77 0.90 4.44
C PHE A 17 -12.41 1.33 5.86
N LYS A 18 -12.99 2.40 6.37
CA LYS A 18 -12.76 2.86 7.73
C LYS A 18 -13.27 1.90 8.79
N ALA A 19 -14.14 0.97 8.42
CA ALA A 19 -14.77 0.10 9.40
C ALA A 19 -13.76 -0.83 10.08
N VAL A 20 -12.61 -1.12 9.45
CA VAL A 20 -11.61 -2.00 10.03
C VAL A 20 -10.25 -1.33 9.95
N GLU A 21 -9.69 -1.02 11.12
CA GLU A 21 -8.38 -0.37 11.19
C GLU A 21 -7.30 -1.28 10.59
N HIS A 22 -6.36 -0.69 9.87
CA HIS A 22 -5.24 -1.36 9.19
C HIS A 22 -5.66 -2.28 8.05
N ARG A 23 -6.94 -2.28 7.65
CA ARG A 23 -7.42 -3.07 6.50
C ARG A 23 -8.02 -2.11 5.47
N ILE A 24 -7.25 -1.76 4.47
CA ILE A 24 -7.59 -0.80 3.41
C ILE A 24 -8.18 0.47 4.03
N GLU A 25 -7.54 0.92 5.09
CA GLU A 25 -8.02 2.06 5.86
C GLU A 25 -7.63 3.36 5.18
N TYR A 26 -8.62 4.24 4.92
CA TYR A 26 -8.32 5.56 4.37
C TYR A 26 -7.59 6.38 5.44
N VAL A 27 -6.46 6.98 5.08
CA VAL A 27 -5.62 7.72 6.01
C VAL A 27 -5.74 9.23 5.79
N ALA A 28 -5.48 9.69 4.59
CA ALA A 28 -5.45 11.11 4.29
C ALA A 28 -5.38 11.32 2.78
N THR A 29 -5.70 12.54 2.36
CA THR A 29 -5.47 13.00 0.99
C THR A 29 -4.49 14.16 1.05
N LYS A 30 -3.37 14.03 0.34
CA LYS A 30 -2.32 15.06 0.31
C LYS A 30 -1.99 15.36 -1.16
N ASN A 31 -2.13 16.62 -1.55
CA ASN A 31 -1.86 17.06 -2.93
C ASN A 31 -2.65 16.25 -3.97
N GLY A 32 -3.89 15.87 -3.63
CA GLY A 32 -4.75 15.10 -4.51
C GLY A 32 -4.44 13.62 -4.55
N VAL A 33 -3.58 13.12 -3.66
CA VAL A 33 -3.19 11.72 -3.57
C VAL A 33 -3.82 11.11 -2.33
N ASP A 34 -4.57 10.02 -2.50
CA ASP A 34 -5.21 9.31 -1.40
C ASP A 34 -4.27 8.25 -0.84
N TYR A 35 -4.11 8.23 0.49
CA TYR A 35 -3.25 7.26 1.18
C TYR A 35 -4.12 6.25 1.92
N TYR A 36 -3.82 4.97 1.71
CA TYR A 36 -4.56 3.85 2.32
C TYR A 36 -3.62 2.93 3.08
N ASN A 37 -4.06 2.50 4.25
CA ASN A 37 -3.29 1.63 5.15
C ASN A 37 -3.91 0.22 5.16
N ASP A 38 -3.18 -0.75 4.59
CA ASP A 38 -3.57 -2.16 4.65
C ASP A 38 -2.45 -2.96 5.29
N SER A 39 -1.90 -2.45 6.40
CA SER A 39 -0.82 -3.12 7.11
C SER A 39 -1.21 -4.52 7.59
N LYS A 40 -2.51 -4.79 7.74
CA LYS A 40 -3.02 -6.10 8.08
C LYS A 40 -2.85 -7.12 6.96
N GLY A 41 -2.52 -6.67 5.75
CA GLY A 41 -2.22 -7.55 4.63
C GLY A 41 -0.84 -8.19 4.78
N THR A 42 -0.74 -9.18 5.68
CA THR A 42 0.53 -9.80 6.04
C THR A 42 0.87 -11.03 5.20
N ASN A 43 0.06 -11.33 4.19
CA ASN A 43 0.31 -12.42 3.25
C ASN A 43 -0.13 -11.99 1.85
N PRO A 44 0.35 -12.69 0.79
CA PRO A 44 0.01 -12.30 -0.58
C PRO A 44 -1.49 -12.31 -0.89
N GLU A 45 -2.23 -13.28 -0.37
CA GLU A 45 -3.67 -13.38 -0.65
C GLU A 45 -4.43 -12.14 -0.16
N ALA A 46 -4.12 -11.70 1.05
CA ALA A 46 -4.77 -10.51 1.61
C ALA A 46 -4.40 -9.26 0.80
N ALA A 47 -3.14 -9.15 0.39
CA ALA A 47 -2.67 -8.01 -0.39
C ALA A 47 -3.31 -7.96 -1.77
N VAL A 48 -3.56 -9.11 -2.39
CA VAL A 48 -4.25 -9.17 -3.68
C VAL A 48 -5.61 -8.51 -3.59
N LYS A 49 -6.36 -8.79 -2.53
CA LYS A 49 -7.68 -8.19 -2.34
C LYS A 49 -7.62 -6.68 -2.23
N ALA A 50 -6.62 -6.17 -1.52
CA ALA A 50 -6.45 -4.72 -1.38
C ALA A 50 -6.10 -4.08 -2.72
N ILE A 51 -5.21 -4.70 -3.49
CA ILE A 51 -4.85 -4.19 -4.81
C ILE A 51 -6.06 -4.16 -5.72
N GLU A 52 -6.87 -5.23 -5.71
CA GLU A 52 -8.06 -5.31 -6.56
C GLU A 52 -9.11 -4.26 -6.19
N ALA A 53 -9.11 -3.81 -4.93
CA ALA A 53 -10.05 -2.80 -4.48
C ALA A 53 -9.67 -1.39 -4.93
N MET A 54 -8.45 -1.16 -5.38
CA MET A 54 -8.02 0.17 -5.83
C MET A 54 -8.66 0.52 -7.17
N VAL A 55 -9.12 1.76 -7.29
CA VAL A 55 -9.73 2.24 -8.53
C VAL A 55 -8.91 3.33 -9.22
N LYS A 56 -7.86 3.83 -8.54
CA LYS A 56 -6.97 4.87 -9.09
C LYS A 56 -5.61 4.25 -9.40
N PRO A 57 -4.80 4.90 -10.26
CA PRO A 57 -3.42 4.46 -10.40
C PRO A 57 -2.75 4.45 -9.02
N THR A 58 -2.07 3.37 -8.71
CA THR A 58 -1.62 3.11 -7.34
C THR A 58 -0.11 2.96 -7.25
N ILE A 59 0.48 3.62 -6.25
CA ILE A 59 1.84 3.34 -5.81
C ILE A 59 1.70 2.36 -4.65
N LEU A 60 2.27 1.18 -4.82
CA LEU A 60 2.12 0.08 -3.86
C LEU A 60 3.37 -0.03 -3.00
N ILE A 61 3.18 -0.16 -1.70
CA ILE A 61 4.27 -0.40 -0.76
C ILE A 61 4.22 -1.86 -0.35
N GLY A 62 5.30 -2.59 -0.63
CA GLY A 62 5.36 -4.01 -0.34
C GLY A 62 6.64 -4.41 0.37
N GLY A 63 6.64 -5.65 0.89
CA GLY A 63 7.81 -6.21 1.52
C GLY A 63 7.74 -6.23 3.04
N GLY A 64 8.68 -6.93 3.63
CA GLY A 64 8.77 -7.09 5.06
C GLY A 64 9.49 -8.37 5.42
N TYR A 65 9.03 -9.07 6.45
CA TYR A 65 9.63 -10.30 6.93
C TYR A 65 9.28 -11.47 6.00
N ASP A 66 10.26 -12.30 5.69
CA ASP A 66 10.08 -13.44 4.78
C ASP A 66 9.59 -14.67 5.55
N LYS A 67 8.32 -15.04 5.33
CA LYS A 67 7.72 -16.23 5.91
C LYS A 67 7.75 -17.42 4.94
N GLY A 68 8.51 -17.30 3.85
CA GLY A 68 8.56 -18.34 2.83
C GLY A 68 7.44 -18.26 1.80
N SER A 69 6.75 -17.12 1.73
CA SER A 69 5.65 -16.96 0.78
C SER A 69 6.14 -16.82 -0.65
N GLU A 70 5.29 -17.21 -1.60
CA GLU A 70 5.48 -16.93 -3.01
C GLU A 70 4.70 -15.68 -3.38
N PHE A 71 5.27 -14.85 -4.25
CA PHE A 71 4.67 -13.55 -4.56
C PHE A 71 4.08 -13.48 -5.97
N ASP A 72 3.90 -14.63 -6.63
CA ASP A 72 3.37 -14.66 -7.99
C ASP A 72 1.97 -14.05 -8.06
N LEU A 73 1.06 -14.46 -7.18
CA LEU A 73 -0.31 -13.92 -7.17
C LEU A 73 -0.32 -12.42 -6.88
N TYR A 74 0.55 -11.99 -5.98
CA TYR A 74 0.69 -10.59 -5.62
C TYR A 74 1.05 -9.75 -6.85
N VAL A 75 2.11 -10.16 -7.55
CA VAL A 75 2.58 -9.43 -8.72
C VAL A 75 1.57 -9.50 -9.86
N LYS A 76 0.93 -10.65 -10.05
CA LYS A 76 -0.11 -10.79 -11.09
C LYS A 76 -1.27 -9.83 -10.88
N ALA A 77 -1.56 -9.48 -9.63
CA ALA A 77 -2.66 -8.57 -9.31
C ALA A 77 -2.34 -7.12 -9.69
N PHE A 78 -1.08 -6.80 -9.96
CA PHE A 78 -0.69 -5.43 -10.31
C PHE A 78 -1.39 -4.92 -11.56
N LYS A 79 -1.40 -5.70 -12.64
CA LYS A 79 -2.06 -5.36 -13.91
C LYS A 79 -1.77 -3.91 -14.29
N ASP A 80 -2.84 -3.16 -14.60
CA ASP A 80 -2.70 -1.74 -14.94
C ASP A 80 -2.82 -0.83 -13.73
N LYS A 81 -3.04 -1.38 -12.54
CA LYS A 81 -3.34 -0.59 -11.35
C LYS A 81 -2.09 -0.05 -10.67
N VAL A 82 -1.03 -0.85 -10.60
CA VAL A 82 0.18 -0.47 -9.88
C VAL A 82 1.15 0.19 -10.85
N LYS A 83 1.42 1.48 -10.61
CA LYS A 83 2.33 2.24 -11.46
C LYS A 83 3.75 2.25 -10.92
N LEU A 84 3.92 2.01 -9.62
CA LEU A 84 5.23 1.99 -8.96
C LEU A 84 5.13 1.10 -7.74
N LEU A 85 6.16 0.28 -7.52
CA LEU A 85 6.27 -0.57 -6.33
C LEU A 85 7.44 -0.07 -5.50
N VAL A 86 7.18 0.26 -4.22
CA VAL A 86 8.22 0.65 -3.28
C VAL A 86 8.42 -0.52 -2.32
N LEU A 87 9.63 -1.06 -2.28
CA LEU A 87 9.93 -2.25 -1.50
C LEU A 87 10.76 -1.91 -0.26
N ILE A 88 10.43 -2.59 0.84
CA ILE A 88 11.10 -2.41 2.11
C ILE A 88 11.27 -3.79 2.76
N GLY A 89 12.36 -3.97 3.48
CA GLY A 89 12.56 -5.15 4.30
C GLY A 89 13.22 -6.31 3.60
N GLN A 90 13.17 -7.45 4.27
CA GLN A 90 13.92 -8.65 3.92
C GLN A 90 13.52 -9.25 2.57
N THR A 91 12.26 -9.11 2.19
CA THR A 91 11.72 -9.74 0.97
C THR A 91 11.90 -8.89 -0.28
N SER A 92 12.56 -7.73 -0.19
CA SER A 92 12.68 -6.81 -1.33
C SER A 92 13.24 -7.50 -2.58
N ALA A 93 14.34 -8.23 -2.46
CA ALA A 93 14.96 -8.90 -3.60
C ALA A 93 14.04 -9.99 -4.16
N LYS A 94 13.38 -10.74 -3.29
CA LYS A 94 12.50 -11.84 -3.70
C LYS A 94 11.29 -11.32 -4.48
N ILE A 95 10.69 -10.24 -4.01
CA ILE A 95 9.54 -9.63 -4.69
C ILE A 95 10.00 -9.03 -6.02
N ALA A 96 11.16 -8.36 -6.02
CA ALA A 96 11.70 -7.77 -7.25
C ALA A 96 11.97 -8.84 -8.31
N ASP A 97 12.50 -10.00 -7.90
CA ASP A 97 12.73 -11.10 -8.83
C ASP A 97 11.42 -11.62 -9.42
N THR A 98 10.37 -11.70 -8.60
CA THR A 98 9.06 -12.10 -9.08
C THR A 98 8.50 -11.07 -10.07
N CYS A 99 8.69 -9.78 -9.78
CA CYS A 99 8.28 -8.72 -10.70
C CYS A 99 8.95 -8.85 -12.05
N LYS A 100 10.24 -9.14 -12.05
CA LYS A 100 11.00 -9.32 -13.29
C LYS A 100 10.43 -10.46 -14.11
N LYS A 101 10.03 -11.54 -13.46
CA LYS A 101 9.43 -12.71 -14.09
C LYS A 101 8.15 -12.34 -14.85
N TYR A 102 7.38 -11.38 -14.36
CA TYR A 102 6.12 -10.97 -14.95
C TYR A 102 6.19 -9.63 -15.69
N GLY A 103 7.40 -9.11 -15.90
CA GLY A 103 7.60 -7.93 -16.73
C GLY A 103 7.32 -6.60 -16.05
N PHE A 104 7.26 -6.57 -14.72
CA PHE A 104 7.07 -5.33 -13.97
C PHE A 104 8.44 -4.85 -13.46
N ASP A 105 8.86 -3.65 -13.85
CA ASP A 105 10.21 -3.16 -13.55
C ASP A 105 10.26 -1.79 -12.87
N ASN A 106 9.13 -1.16 -12.60
CA ASN A 106 9.12 0.17 -11.97
C ASN A 106 9.16 0.03 -10.45
N ILE A 107 10.36 -0.13 -9.89
CA ILE A 107 10.57 -0.48 -8.49
C ILE A 107 11.55 0.49 -7.86
N GLU A 108 11.22 0.94 -6.63
CA GLU A 108 12.12 1.71 -5.77
C GLU A 108 12.32 0.94 -4.47
N TYR A 109 13.43 1.21 -3.81
CA TYR A 109 13.79 0.53 -2.56
C TYR A 109 13.95 1.54 -1.44
N ALA A 110 13.54 1.16 -0.22
CA ALA A 110 13.63 2.03 0.94
C ALA A 110 14.08 1.24 2.16
N ASP A 111 14.68 1.95 3.12
CA ASP A 111 15.21 1.36 4.34
C ASP A 111 14.34 1.63 5.56
N SER A 112 13.40 2.58 5.47
CA SER A 112 12.53 2.95 6.58
C SER A 112 11.18 3.36 6.06
N MET A 113 10.18 3.36 6.96
CA MET A 113 8.84 3.78 6.59
C MET A 113 8.81 5.27 6.21
N GLU A 114 9.62 6.09 6.87
CA GLU A 114 9.71 7.51 6.51
C GLU A 114 10.18 7.66 5.07
N GLN A 115 11.21 6.93 4.69
CA GLN A 115 11.76 6.96 3.32
C GLN A 115 10.73 6.45 2.32
N VAL A 116 9.97 5.41 2.68
CA VAL A 116 8.91 4.86 1.84
C VAL A 116 7.90 5.95 1.49
N VAL A 117 7.41 6.65 2.52
CA VAL A 117 6.39 7.68 2.32
C VAL A 117 6.94 8.84 1.49
N ASP A 118 8.20 9.22 1.71
CA ASP A 118 8.85 10.27 0.92
C ASP A 118 8.93 9.88 -0.57
N ILE A 119 9.32 8.65 -0.85
CA ILE A 119 9.42 8.17 -2.23
C ILE A 119 8.03 8.19 -2.88
N CYS A 120 7.01 7.74 -2.16
CA CYS A 120 5.65 7.74 -2.67
C CYS A 120 5.19 9.16 -2.98
N ALA A 121 5.42 10.10 -2.06
CA ALA A 121 5.00 11.47 -2.23
C ALA A 121 5.68 12.14 -3.43
N LYS A 122 6.96 11.83 -3.66
CA LYS A 122 7.71 12.41 -4.77
C LYS A 122 7.24 11.89 -6.12
N ASN A 123 6.75 10.67 -6.17
CA ASN A 123 6.38 10.03 -7.42
C ASN A 123 4.90 10.09 -7.73
N ALA A 124 4.07 10.41 -6.74
CA ALA A 124 2.63 10.48 -6.93
C ALA A 124 2.22 11.80 -7.56
N VAL A 125 1.18 11.76 -8.38
CA VAL A 125 0.55 12.96 -8.94
C VAL A 125 -0.91 12.97 -8.50
N SER A 126 -1.54 14.15 -8.57
CA SER A 126 -2.95 14.28 -8.20
C SER A 126 -3.77 13.25 -8.97
N GLY A 127 -4.64 12.56 -8.26
CA GLY A 127 -5.46 11.48 -8.84
C GLY A 127 -4.93 10.08 -8.57
N ASP A 128 -3.70 9.98 -8.03
CA ASP A 128 -3.12 8.68 -7.66
C ASP A 128 -3.56 8.25 -6.28
N ALA A 129 -3.30 6.98 -5.96
CA ALA A 129 -3.43 6.45 -4.61
C ALA A 129 -2.12 5.83 -4.17
N VAL A 130 -1.86 5.85 -2.87
CA VAL A 130 -0.73 5.16 -2.25
C VAL A 130 -1.31 4.11 -1.31
N LEU A 131 -0.91 2.86 -1.50
CA LEU A 131 -1.45 1.74 -0.73
C LEU A 131 -0.32 1.00 -0.02
N LEU A 132 -0.39 0.96 1.31
CA LEU A 132 0.48 0.07 2.09
C LEU A 132 -0.21 -1.29 2.18
N SER A 133 0.19 -2.23 1.35
CA SER A 133 -0.29 -3.60 1.41
C SER A 133 0.91 -4.51 1.20
N PRO A 134 1.63 -4.79 2.29
CA PRO A 134 3.00 -5.31 2.18
C PRO A 134 3.09 -6.78 1.79
N ALA A 135 2.03 -7.55 1.92
CA ALA A 135 2.03 -8.99 1.63
C ALA A 135 2.98 -9.78 2.55
N CYS A 136 3.55 -9.14 3.54
CA CYS A 136 4.57 -9.72 4.42
C CYS A 136 4.28 -9.34 5.86
N ALA A 137 4.79 -10.16 6.79
CA ALA A 137 4.72 -9.83 8.21
C ALA A 137 5.62 -8.63 8.51
N SER A 138 5.35 -7.98 9.63
CA SER A 138 6.07 -6.77 10.04
C SER A 138 7.32 -7.05 10.85
N TRP A 139 7.54 -8.30 11.23
CA TRP A 139 8.63 -8.68 12.14
C TRP A 139 10.00 -8.27 11.58
N GLY A 140 10.91 -7.95 12.48
CA GLY A 140 12.25 -7.51 12.12
C GLY A 140 12.39 -6.00 11.97
N MET A 141 11.33 -5.31 11.55
CA MET A 141 11.33 -3.86 11.44
C MET A 141 10.35 -3.20 12.40
N PHE A 142 9.28 -3.91 12.74
CA PHE A 142 8.23 -3.41 13.63
C PHE A 142 7.85 -4.52 14.61
N ASP A 143 7.27 -4.15 15.75
CA ASP A 143 6.84 -5.11 16.74
C ASP A 143 5.64 -5.93 16.27
N ASN A 144 4.76 -5.30 15.48
CA ASN A 144 3.57 -5.94 14.96
C ASN A 144 3.04 -5.13 13.77
N TYR A 145 2.01 -5.65 13.10
CA TYR A 145 1.47 -4.95 11.92
C TYR A 145 0.78 -3.64 12.30
N GLU A 146 0.26 -3.55 13.52
CA GLU A 146 -0.37 -2.32 14.00
C GLU A 146 0.66 -1.19 14.08
N GLN A 147 1.83 -1.47 14.63
CA GLN A 147 2.90 -0.47 14.70
C GLN A 147 3.32 -0.03 13.31
N ARG A 148 3.46 -0.96 12.38
CA ARG A 148 3.79 -0.64 10.99
C ARG A 148 2.74 0.29 10.38
N GLY A 149 1.46 -0.02 10.60
CA GLY A 149 0.36 0.80 10.10
C GLY A 149 0.33 2.18 10.73
N GLU A 150 0.55 2.25 12.05
CA GLU A 150 0.57 3.54 12.75
C GLU A 150 1.69 4.44 12.24
N LYS A 151 2.87 3.88 12.00
CA LYS A 151 3.99 4.65 11.47
C LYS A 151 3.69 5.17 10.07
N PHE A 152 3.11 4.34 9.23
CA PHE A 152 2.69 4.77 7.89
C PHE A 152 1.70 5.92 7.97
N LYS A 153 0.68 5.79 8.83
CA LYS A 153 -0.34 6.84 8.98
C LYS A 153 0.28 8.14 9.49
N GLU A 154 1.19 8.03 10.45
CA GLU A 154 1.87 9.20 11.00
C GLU A 154 2.62 9.98 9.92
N TYR A 155 3.46 9.28 9.16
CA TYR A 155 4.24 9.94 8.12
C TYR A 155 3.37 10.48 6.99
N ALA A 156 2.32 9.76 6.62
CA ALA A 156 1.41 10.22 5.56
C ALA A 156 0.67 11.49 6.00
N ARG A 157 0.17 11.51 7.23
CA ARG A 157 -0.57 12.68 7.75
C ARG A 157 0.31 13.89 7.92
N ASN A 158 1.61 13.69 8.13
CA ASN A 158 2.54 14.78 8.34
C ASN A 158 3.16 15.32 7.06
N LEU A 159 2.80 14.76 5.90
CA LEU A 159 3.26 15.27 4.63
C LEU A 159 2.76 16.70 4.42
N LYS A 160 3.64 17.55 3.89
CA LYS A 160 3.27 18.92 3.55
C LYS A 160 2.58 18.95 2.20
N GLU A 161 1.58 19.81 2.10
CA GLU A 161 0.88 20.05 0.83
C GLU A 161 1.42 21.26 0.11
#